data_f88013e469320bbb4e0f734020d0600d
#
_entry.id   f88013e469320bbb4e0f734020d0600d
#
_cell.length_a   1.000
_cell.length_b   1.000
_cell.length_c   1.000
_cell.angle_alpha   90.00
_cell.angle_beta   90.00
_cell.angle_gamma   90.00
#
_symmetry.space_group_name_H-M   'P 1'
#
loop_
_entity.id
_entity.type
_entity.pdbx_description
1 polymer ?
#
loop_
_entity_poly.entity_id
_entity_poly.type
_entity_poly.pdbx_seq_one_letter_code
_entity_poly.pdbx_strand_id
1 'polypeptide(L)'
;MKSPRLEAIRNIAFRQPRRFQPPAKGEVLVNGDRRYFIGDAIGQGGFGMVYDCVDDWGNALVAKILIPHEQSYREVRRVWQDELRKLLVMRHPNITFVYDAFEYKDTFYLIIERCSFPLSRLITRLGLDADRWIPYVARDVLQALDYIHAAGYVHKDLHPGNVFVTEQRRKRRMIKEQVWSFKVGDLGLTRLESDIRVFQTLLADWMRPPEAFDPEKFGAVGRHVDIYQTGLLLLALMLREIPYFTREEILGGIPQALAAKHDSKFGPVVAKALRRHVEWRTQTALEFWRDLSAVASDIP
;
A
#
# COMPACT_ATOMS: atom_id res chain seq x y z
N MET A 1 -34.09 41.55 13.99
CA MET A 1 -34.18 40.07 13.87
C MET A 1 -32.99 39.58 13.07
N LYS A 2 -32.04 38.87 13.68
CA LYS A 2 -30.86 38.31 12.98
C LYS A 2 -31.27 37.03 12.27
N SER A 3 -30.90 36.91 11.00
CA SER A 3 -31.28 35.80 10.13
C SER A 3 -30.75 34.45 10.67
N PRO A 4 -31.59 33.41 10.77
CA PRO A 4 -31.17 32.06 11.21
C PRO A 4 -30.04 31.45 10.37
N ARG A 5 -29.86 31.89 9.12
CA ARG A 5 -28.75 31.48 8.22
C ARG A 5 -27.39 32.00 8.70
N LEU A 6 -27.31 33.18 9.32
CA LEU A 6 -26.04 33.70 9.82
C LEU A 6 -25.59 33.01 11.12
N GLU A 7 -26.53 32.53 11.95
CA GLU A 7 -26.21 31.73 13.14
C GLU A 7 -25.75 30.32 12.76
N ALA A 8 -26.36 29.70 11.74
CA ALA A 8 -25.91 28.42 11.23
C ALA A 8 -24.48 28.49 10.64
N ILE A 9 -24.15 29.55 9.91
CA ILE A 9 -22.82 29.80 9.36
C ILE A 9 -21.78 30.07 10.45
N ARG A 10 -22.16 30.80 11.50
CA ARG A 10 -21.31 31.06 12.68
C ARG A 10 -21.03 29.81 13.48
N ASN A 11 -22.00 28.91 13.64
CA ASN A 11 -21.83 27.63 14.33
C ASN A 11 -20.96 26.62 13.56
N ILE A 12 -20.88 26.78 12.24
CA ILE A 12 -19.95 25.97 11.42
C ILE A 12 -18.50 26.50 11.53
N ALA A 13 -18.31 27.81 11.80
CA ALA A 13 -16.99 28.45 11.80
C ALA A 13 -16.24 28.33 13.15
N PHE A 14 -16.90 27.92 14.24
CA PHE A 14 -16.32 27.88 15.59
C PHE A 14 -16.52 26.55 16.33
N ARG A 15 -16.64 25.41 15.61
CA ARG A 15 -16.37 24.13 16.27
C ARG A 15 -14.88 24.10 16.59
N GLN A 16 -14.54 24.31 17.87
CA GLN A 16 -13.20 23.95 18.37
C GLN A 16 -12.93 22.51 17.92
N PRO A 17 -11.73 22.18 17.41
CA PRO A 17 -11.41 20.80 17.06
C PRO A 17 -11.64 19.97 18.33
N ARG A 18 -12.66 19.11 18.30
CA ARG A 18 -12.85 18.14 19.36
C ARG A 18 -11.56 17.34 19.41
N ARG A 19 -11.06 17.11 20.61
CA ARG A 19 -9.84 16.35 20.82
C ARG A 19 -10.07 14.98 20.19
N PHE A 20 -9.30 14.65 19.14
CA PHE A 20 -9.34 13.35 18.50
C PHE A 20 -9.23 12.26 19.58
N GLN A 21 -10.19 11.33 19.58
CA GLN A 21 -10.18 10.17 20.45
C GLN A 21 -10.28 8.94 19.57
N PRO A 22 -9.25 8.06 19.57
CA PRO A 22 -9.35 6.79 18.88
C PRO A 22 -10.50 5.96 19.48
N PRO A 23 -11.17 5.13 18.68
CA PRO A 23 -12.26 4.30 19.17
C PRO A 23 -11.75 3.30 20.21
N ALA A 24 -12.58 3.04 21.23
CA ALA A 24 -12.29 2.02 22.22
C ALA A 24 -12.62 0.62 21.69
N LYS A 25 -11.90 -0.40 22.18
CA LYS A 25 -12.28 -1.80 21.93
C LYS A 25 -13.70 -2.06 22.43
N GLY A 26 -14.53 -2.68 21.58
CA GLY A 26 -15.95 -2.94 21.85
C GLY A 26 -16.87 -1.75 21.49
N GLU A 27 -16.32 -0.61 21.05
CA GLU A 27 -17.14 0.49 20.56
C GLU A 27 -17.88 0.09 19.28
N VAL A 28 -19.13 0.51 19.17
CA VAL A 28 -19.95 0.27 17.98
C VAL A 28 -20.04 1.57 17.17
N LEU A 29 -19.51 1.51 15.97
CA LEU A 29 -19.66 2.59 14.99
C LEU A 29 -20.96 2.38 14.22
N VAL A 30 -21.69 3.46 13.96
CA VAL A 30 -22.96 3.41 13.23
C VAL A 30 -22.86 4.34 12.00
N ASN A 31 -23.18 3.76 10.83
CA ASN A 31 -23.32 4.50 9.57
C ASN A 31 -24.65 4.13 8.89
N GLY A 32 -25.70 4.96 9.08
CA GLY A 32 -27.06 4.62 8.68
C GLY A 32 -27.52 3.35 9.41
N ASP A 33 -27.93 2.32 8.64
CA ASP A 33 -28.39 1.03 9.18
C ASP A 33 -27.24 0.03 9.43
N ARG A 34 -25.99 0.38 9.12
CA ARG A 34 -24.83 -0.49 9.28
C ARG A 34 -24.14 -0.25 10.61
N ARG A 35 -23.69 -1.33 11.24
CA ARG A 35 -22.90 -1.28 12.47
C ARG A 35 -21.57 -1.99 12.28
N TYR A 36 -20.55 -1.44 12.91
CA TYR A 36 -19.19 -1.96 12.90
C TYR A 36 -18.67 -2.06 14.34
N PHE A 37 -18.32 -3.25 14.77
CA PHE A 37 -17.85 -3.54 16.12
C PHE A 37 -16.32 -3.50 16.12
N ILE A 38 -15.74 -2.55 16.85
CA ILE A 38 -14.30 -2.32 16.90
C ILE A 38 -13.63 -3.35 17.81
N GLY A 39 -12.61 -3.99 17.29
CA GLY A 39 -11.75 -4.93 18.00
C GLY A 39 -10.46 -4.29 18.52
N ASP A 40 -9.38 -5.07 18.49
CA ASP A 40 -8.05 -4.62 18.92
C ASP A 40 -7.40 -3.69 17.88
N ALA A 41 -6.54 -2.77 18.34
CA ALA A 41 -5.66 -2.04 17.46
C ALA A 41 -4.61 -3.02 16.89
N ILE A 42 -4.50 -3.08 15.55
CA ILE A 42 -3.63 -4.02 14.84
C ILE A 42 -2.47 -3.34 14.13
N GLY A 43 -2.47 -2.03 14.03
CA GLY A 43 -1.41 -1.24 13.40
C GLY A 43 -1.57 0.24 13.64
N GLN A 44 -0.42 0.93 13.58
CA GLN A 44 -0.34 2.39 13.56
C GLN A 44 0.72 2.79 12.57
N GLY A 45 0.40 3.71 11.68
CA GLY A 45 1.31 4.31 10.71
C GLY A 45 1.32 5.82 10.82
N GLY A 46 2.15 6.47 10.02
CA GLY A 46 2.27 7.92 10.00
C GLY A 46 0.98 8.66 9.65
N PHE A 47 0.02 7.99 9.02
CA PHE A 47 -1.23 8.59 8.55
C PHE A 47 -2.49 8.12 9.29
N GLY A 48 -2.38 7.12 10.17
CA GLY A 48 -3.57 6.59 10.81
C GLY A 48 -3.35 5.42 11.74
N MET A 49 -4.43 5.01 12.38
CA MET A 49 -4.51 3.80 13.20
C MET A 49 -5.44 2.79 12.52
N VAL A 50 -5.16 1.52 12.73
CA VAL A 50 -5.89 0.40 12.12
C VAL A 50 -6.38 -0.53 13.22
N TYR A 51 -7.66 -0.87 13.18
CA TYR A 51 -8.33 -1.73 14.14
C TYR A 51 -8.94 -2.94 13.46
N ASP A 52 -8.96 -4.08 14.13
CA ASP A 52 -9.86 -5.16 13.77
C ASP A 52 -11.31 -4.69 13.88
N CYS A 53 -12.15 -5.14 12.98
CA CYS A 53 -13.53 -4.74 12.91
C CYS A 53 -14.41 -5.90 12.41
N VAL A 54 -15.64 -5.96 12.89
CA VAL A 54 -16.65 -6.95 12.43
C VAL A 54 -17.93 -6.18 12.12
N ASP A 55 -18.60 -6.52 11.00
CA ASP A 55 -19.90 -5.95 10.66
C ASP A 55 -21.06 -6.78 11.23
N ASP A 56 -22.31 -6.35 10.99
CA ASP A 56 -23.53 -7.06 11.41
C ASP A 56 -23.66 -8.47 10.84
N TRP A 57 -22.98 -8.77 9.73
CA TRP A 57 -22.99 -10.08 9.08
C TRP A 57 -21.92 -11.04 9.61
N GLY A 58 -21.06 -10.54 10.52
CA GLY A 58 -19.91 -11.29 11.03
C GLY A 58 -18.72 -11.33 10.08
N ASN A 59 -18.69 -10.46 9.07
CA ASN A 59 -17.52 -10.34 8.19
C ASN A 59 -16.36 -9.72 8.95
N ALA A 60 -15.19 -10.36 8.88
CA ALA A 60 -13.96 -9.80 9.40
C ALA A 60 -13.46 -8.68 8.48
N LEU A 61 -13.35 -7.48 9.01
CA LEU A 61 -12.98 -6.26 8.33
C LEU A 61 -11.87 -5.53 9.10
N VAL A 62 -11.43 -4.40 8.57
CA VAL A 62 -10.46 -3.50 9.20
C VAL A 62 -11.03 -2.08 9.16
N ALA A 63 -11.01 -1.41 10.29
CA ALA A 63 -11.33 0.01 10.39
C ALA A 63 -10.03 0.82 10.42
N LYS A 64 -9.70 1.52 9.31
CA LYS A 64 -8.61 2.49 9.24
C LYS A 64 -9.17 3.86 9.58
N ILE A 65 -8.52 4.56 10.52
CA ILE A 65 -8.86 5.91 10.91
C ILE A 65 -7.70 6.86 10.62
N LEU A 66 -8.00 8.06 10.17
CA LEU A 66 -6.99 9.09 9.98
C LEU A 66 -6.75 9.84 11.31
N ILE A 67 -5.47 9.96 11.68
CA ILE A 67 -5.06 10.75 12.84
C ILE A 67 -4.87 12.20 12.39
N PRO A 68 -5.54 13.18 13.01
CA PRO A 68 -5.48 14.58 12.56
C PRO A 68 -4.12 15.24 12.81
N HIS A 69 -3.24 14.69 13.66
CA HIS A 69 -2.01 15.33 14.11
C HIS A 69 -2.30 16.81 14.50
N GLU A 70 -1.60 17.78 13.89
CA GLU A 70 -1.84 19.22 14.05
C GLU A 70 -2.72 19.81 12.95
N GLN A 71 -3.30 18.97 12.07
CA GLN A 71 -4.11 19.40 10.95
C GLN A 71 -5.51 19.81 11.38
N SER A 72 -6.09 20.79 10.67
CA SER A 72 -7.47 21.18 10.85
C SER A 72 -8.43 20.08 10.37
N TYR A 73 -9.65 20.06 10.90
CA TYR A 73 -10.70 19.16 10.44
C TYR A 73 -10.90 19.18 8.91
N ARG A 74 -10.78 20.35 8.27
CA ARG A 74 -10.94 20.49 6.82
C ARG A 74 -9.81 19.81 6.06
N GLU A 75 -8.60 19.89 6.55
CA GLU A 75 -7.43 19.23 5.95
C GLU A 75 -7.52 17.71 6.08
N VAL A 76 -7.84 17.19 7.26
CA VAL A 76 -8.04 15.74 7.49
C VAL A 76 -9.17 15.20 6.61
N ARG A 77 -10.31 15.92 6.53
CA ARG A 77 -11.42 15.56 5.65
C ARG A 77 -11.01 15.50 4.19
N ARG A 78 -10.21 16.48 3.74
CA ARG A 78 -9.71 16.52 2.36
C ARG A 78 -8.82 15.30 2.06
N VAL A 79 -7.87 14.99 2.96
CA VAL A 79 -6.99 13.82 2.82
C VAL A 79 -7.81 12.54 2.75
N TRP A 80 -8.78 12.37 3.64
CA TRP A 80 -9.68 11.23 3.65
C TRP A 80 -10.51 11.10 2.35
N GLN A 81 -11.09 12.23 1.87
CA GLN A 81 -11.85 12.23 0.62
C GLN A 81 -10.97 11.89 -0.59
N ASP A 82 -9.73 12.36 -0.62
CA ASP A 82 -8.78 12.06 -1.70
C ASP A 82 -8.37 10.59 -1.70
N GLU A 83 -8.14 9.99 -0.52
CA GLU A 83 -7.89 8.56 -0.40
C GLU A 83 -9.11 7.73 -0.81
N LEU A 84 -10.29 8.09 -0.33
CA LEU A 84 -11.54 7.42 -0.68
C LEU A 84 -11.81 7.43 -2.19
N ARG A 85 -11.63 8.58 -2.86
CA ARG A 85 -11.83 8.67 -4.32
C ARG A 85 -10.93 7.70 -5.07
N LYS A 86 -9.66 7.58 -4.68
CA LYS A 86 -8.71 6.64 -5.28
C LYS A 86 -9.16 5.20 -5.07
N LEU A 87 -9.51 4.84 -3.84
CA LEU A 87 -9.97 3.50 -3.49
C LEU A 87 -11.27 3.12 -4.21
N LEU A 88 -12.17 4.07 -4.46
CA LEU A 88 -13.42 3.83 -5.20
C LEU A 88 -13.18 3.62 -6.70
N VAL A 89 -12.19 4.29 -7.27
CA VAL A 89 -11.82 4.16 -8.70
C VAL A 89 -10.96 2.92 -8.93
N MET A 90 -10.08 2.60 -7.99
CA MET A 90 -9.10 1.52 -8.12
C MET A 90 -9.66 0.17 -7.63
N ARG A 91 -10.57 -0.42 -8.41
CA ARG A 91 -11.15 -1.74 -8.12
C ARG A 91 -10.42 -2.83 -8.90
N HIS A 92 -9.57 -3.57 -8.22
CA HIS A 92 -8.82 -4.68 -8.80
C HIS A 92 -8.69 -5.82 -7.77
N PRO A 93 -8.71 -7.11 -8.19
CA PRO A 93 -8.58 -8.24 -7.27
C PRO A 93 -7.34 -8.19 -6.37
N ASN A 94 -6.25 -7.63 -6.87
CA ASN A 94 -4.98 -7.50 -6.15
C ASN A 94 -4.78 -6.11 -5.49
N ILE A 95 -5.85 -5.33 -5.32
CA ILE A 95 -5.89 -4.11 -4.50
C ILE A 95 -6.86 -4.34 -3.35
N THR A 96 -6.54 -3.85 -2.15
CA THR A 96 -7.43 -3.97 -0.99
C THR A 96 -8.75 -3.25 -1.23
N PHE A 97 -9.86 -3.93 -0.93
CA PHE A 97 -11.21 -3.44 -1.21
C PHE A 97 -11.74 -2.60 -0.05
N VAL A 98 -12.39 -1.47 -0.37
CA VAL A 98 -13.11 -0.62 0.60
C VAL A 98 -14.59 -0.99 0.58
N TYR A 99 -15.12 -1.35 1.73
CA TYR A 99 -16.52 -1.70 1.93
C TYR A 99 -17.38 -0.49 2.27
N ASP A 100 -16.84 0.42 3.09
CA ASP A 100 -17.57 1.60 3.53
C ASP A 100 -16.60 2.74 3.89
N ALA A 101 -17.11 3.97 3.91
CA ALA A 101 -16.36 5.15 4.31
C ALA A 101 -17.30 6.19 4.88
N PHE A 102 -17.06 6.62 6.12
CA PHE A 102 -17.94 7.54 6.82
C PHE A 102 -17.19 8.35 7.89
N GLU A 103 -17.87 9.39 8.36
CA GLU A 103 -17.46 10.16 9.52
C GLU A 103 -18.32 9.76 10.72
N TYR A 104 -17.66 9.50 11.85
CA TYR A 104 -18.31 9.21 13.11
C TYR A 104 -17.58 9.92 14.25
N LYS A 105 -18.29 10.73 15.05
CA LYS A 105 -17.73 11.53 16.15
C LYS A 105 -16.50 12.35 15.75
N ASP A 106 -16.60 13.11 14.66
CA ASP A 106 -15.53 13.94 14.07
C ASP A 106 -14.27 13.14 13.65
N THR A 107 -14.39 11.83 13.49
CA THR A 107 -13.31 10.92 13.05
C THR A 107 -13.70 10.26 11.73
N PHE A 108 -12.74 10.19 10.80
CA PHE A 108 -12.96 9.63 9.47
C PHE A 108 -12.50 8.18 9.41
N TYR A 109 -13.40 7.31 9.01
CA TYR A 109 -13.22 5.87 8.92
C TYR A 109 -13.21 5.39 7.46
N LEU A 110 -12.34 4.45 7.17
CA LEU A 110 -12.38 3.59 5.99
C LEU A 110 -12.54 2.15 6.49
N ILE A 111 -13.60 1.48 6.08
CA ILE A 111 -13.83 0.07 6.36
C ILE A 111 -13.31 -0.73 5.18
N ILE A 112 -12.26 -1.50 5.40
CA ILE A 112 -11.47 -2.18 4.37
C ILE A 112 -11.51 -3.68 4.61
N GLU A 113 -11.30 -4.48 3.57
CA GLU A 113 -11.18 -5.93 3.70
C GLU A 113 -10.05 -6.33 4.65
N ARG A 114 -10.30 -7.38 5.43
CA ARG A 114 -9.32 -7.96 6.34
C ARG A 114 -8.44 -8.95 5.59
N CYS A 115 -7.17 -8.61 5.41
CA CYS A 115 -6.15 -9.53 4.93
C CYS A 115 -5.55 -10.31 6.11
N SER A 116 -4.93 -11.46 5.84
CA SER A 116 -4.39 -12.35 6.87
C SER A 116 -3.18 -11.74 7.59
N PHE A 117 -2.22 -11.21 6.84
CA PHE A 117 -1.01 -10.56 7.36
C PHE A 117 -0.24 -9.81 6.25
N PRO A 118 0.67 -8.89 6.61
CA PRO A 118 1.51 -8.20 5.63
C PRO A 118 2.64 -9.12 5.11
N LEU A 119 3.11 -8.86 3.89
CA LEU A 119 4.19 -9.61 3.25
C LEU A 119 5.49 -9.61 4.07
N SER A 120 5.74 -8.54 4.84
CA SER A 120 6.88 -8.48 5.75
C SER A 120 6.98 -9.67 6.68
N ARG A 121 5.84 -10.19 7.16
CA ARG A 121 5.78 -11.40 8.00
C ARG A 121 6.11 -12.69 7.24
N LEU A 122 5.83 -12.73 5.93
CA LEU A 122 6.20 -13.87 5.09
C LEU A 122 7.71 -13.88 4.83
N ILE A 123 8.30 -12.72 4.50
CA ILE A 123 9.73 -12.56 4.18
C ILE A 123 10.60 -13.12 5.30
N THR A 124 10.28 -12.81 6.56
CA THR A 124 11.07 -13.22 7.72
C THR A 124 10.78 -14.64 8.22
N ARG A 125 9.93 -15.39 7.52
CA ARG A 125 9.56 -16.75 7.92
C ARG A 125 10.71 -17.72 7.66
N LEU A 126 11.09 -18.51 8.67
CA LEU A 126 12.09 -19.56 8.56
C LEU A 126 11.70 -20.59 7.47
N GLY A 127 12.67 -20.97 6.64
CA GLY A 127 12.46 -21.97 5.57
C GLY A 127 11.69 -21.45 4.35
N LEU A 128 11.58 -20.13 4.19
CA LEU A 128 11.00 -19.56 2.97
C LEU A 128 11.85 -19.93 1.76
N ASP A 129 11.23 -20.56 0.76
CA ASP A 129 11.80 -20.74 -0.57
C ASP A 129 11.44 -19.54 -1.44
N ALA A 130 12.38 -18.60 -1.58
CA ALA A 130 12.14 -17.35 -2.31
C ALA A 130 11.79 -17.62 -3.78
N ASP A 131 12.50 -18.54 -4.46
CA ASP A 131 12.28 -18.82 -5.88
C ASP A 131 10.90 -19.41 -6.16
N ARG A 132 10.33 -20.09 -5.17
CA ARG A 132 8.94 -20.55 -5.23
C ARG A 132 7.92 -19.43 -5.08
N TRP A 133 8.19 -18.44 -4.20
CA TRP A 133 7.22 -17.39 -3.85
C TRP A 133 7.29 -16.16 -4.76
N ILE A 134 8.46 -15.83 -5.30
CA ILE A 134 8.66 -14.64 -6.15
C ILE A 134 7.64 -14.58 -7.29
N PRO A 135 7.37 -15.63 -8.08
CA PRO A 135 6.42 -15.56 -9.18
C PRO A 135 5.00 -15.18 -8.74
N TYR A 136 4.52 -15.75 -7.64
CA TYR A 136 3.17 -15.48 -7.15
C TYR A 136 3.04 -14.05 -6.60
N VAL A 137 3.99 -13.63 -5.78
CA VAL A 137 4.03 -12.26 -5.23
C VAL A 137 4.15 -11.24 -6.35
N ALA A 138 5.10 -11.45 -7.27
CA ALA A 138 5.37 -10.54 -8.37
C ALA A 138 4.16 -10.42 -9.30
N ARG A 139 3.52 -11.54 -9.69
CA ARG A 139 2.34 -11.52 -10.54
C ARG A 139 1.24 -10.64 -9.96
N ASP A 140 0.87 -10.89 -8.72
CA ASP A 140 -0.25 -10.22 -8.09
C ASP A 140 0.04 -8.72 -7.84
N VAL A 141 1.26 -8.40 -7.40
CA VAL A 141 1.70 -7.01 -7.19
C VAL A 141 1.80 -6.25 -8.51
N LEU A 142 2.42 -6.85 -9.54
CA LEU A 142 2.60 -6.20 -10.83
C LEU A 142 1.27 -6.02 -11.59
N GLN A 143 0.30 -6.94 -11.44
CA GLN A 143 -1.05 -6.73 -11.97
C GLN A 143 -1.76 -5.53 -11.29
N ALA A 144 -1.62 -5.40 -9.97
CA ALA A 144 -2.16 -4.23 -9.27
C ALA A 144 -1.51 -2.94 -9.76
N LEU A 145 -0.18 -2.92 -9.91
CA LEU A 145 0.56 -1.75 -10.39
C LEU A 145 0.23 -1.41 -11.84
N ASP A 146 0.11 -2.40 -12.73
CA ASP A 146 -0.30 -2.18 -14.11
C ASP A 146 -1.65 -1.48 -14.18
N TYR A 147 -2.61 -1.92 -13.36
CA TYR A 147 -3.91 -1.30 -13.25
C TYR A 147 -3.84 0.14 -12.70
N ILE A 148 -3.05 0.38 -11.65
CA ILE A 148 -2.84 1.71 -11.05
C ILE A 148 -2.21 2.66 -12.09
N HIS A 149 -1.18 2.20 -12.80
CA HIS A 149 -0.47 2.97 -13.82
C HIS A 149 -1.34 3.25 -15.05
N ALA A 150 -2.17 2.29 -15.47
CA ALA A 150 -3.14 2.50 -16.56
C ALA A 150 -4.20 3.56 -16.22
N ALA A 151 -4.54 3.70 -14.94
CA ALA A 151 -5.40 4.77 -14.45
C ALA A 151 -4.68 6.13 -14.29
N GLY A 152 -3.41 6.22 -14.67
CA GLY A 152 -2.59 7.44 -14.59
C GLY A 152 -2.04 7.75 -13.21
N TYR A 153 -2.08 6.81 -12.27
CA TYR A 153 -1.59 6.99 -10.91
C TYR A 153 -0.26 6.27 -10.67
N VAL A 154 0.44 6.67 -9.63
CA VAL A 154 1.65 6.03 -9.09
C VAL A 154 1.43 5.78 -7.61
N HIS A 155 1.74 4.57 -7.13
CA HIS A 155 1.53 4.17 -5.74
C HIS A 155 2.46 4.90 -4.77
N LYS A 156 3.76 4.89 -5.06
CA LYS A 156 4.85 5.61 -4.38
C LYS A 156 5.25 5.10 -2.99
N ASP A 157 4.49 4.21 -2.40
CA ASP A 157 4.75 3.67 -1.07
C ASP A 157 4.63 2.14 -1.04
N LEU A 158 5.16 1.49 -2.07
CA LEU A 158 5.12 0.05 -2.16
C LEU A 158 6.27 -0.58 -1.36
N HIS A 159 5.94 -1.13 -0.22
CA HIS A 159 6.87 -1.85 0.66
C HIS A 159 6.21 -3.11 1.26
N PRO A 160 6.99 -4.02 1.89
CA PRO A 160 6.43 -5.27 2.41
C PRO A 160 5.31 -5.13 3.46
N GLY A 161 5.18 -3.97 4.09
CA GLY A 161 4.08 -3.64 5.01
C GLY A 161 2.78 -3.26 4.31
N ASN A 162 2.85 -2.78 3.05
CA ASN A 162 1.70 -2.36 2.23
C ASN A 162 1.28 -3.41 1.19
N VAL A 163 1.93 -4.56 1.18
CA VAL A 163 1.49 -5.75 0.44
C VAL A 163 0.96 -6.76 1.44
N PHE A 164 -0.28 -7.20 1.25
CA PHE A 164 -0.98 -8.07 2.18
C PHE A 164 -1.23 -9.44 1.58
N VAL A 165 -1.14 -10.46 2.41
CA VAL A 165 -1.46 -11.85 2.06
C VAL A 165 -2.91 -12.13 2.44
N THR A 166 -3.67 -12.73 1.51
CA THR A 166 -4.99 -13.28 1.78
C THR A 166 -4.96 -14.79 1.62
N GLU A 167 -5.49 -15.49 2.61
CA GLU A 167 -5.60 -16.94 2.60
C GLU A 167 -7.05 -17.34 2.36
N GLN A 168 -7.33 -18.01 1.25
CA GLN A 168 -8.63 -18.56 0.95
C GLN A 168 -8.58 -20.08 1.06
N ARG A 169 -9.46 -20.65 1.91
CA ARG A 169 -9.67 -22.09 1.98
C ARG A 169 -10.73 -22.48 0.96
N ARG A 170 -10.33 -22.99 -0.19
CA ARG A 170 -11.29 -23.57 -1.15
C ARG A 170 -11.53 -25.05 -0.84
N LYS A 171 -12.79 -25.40 -0.61
CA LYS A 171 -13.23 -26.80 -0.59
C LYS A 171 -13.50 -27.22 -2.04
N ARG A 172 -12.58 -27.92 -2.67
CA ARG A 172 -12.81 -28.57 -3.97
C ARG A 172 -12.85 -30.07 -3.75
N ARG A 173 -14.06 -30.69 -3.85
CA ARG A 173 -14.30 -32.15 -3.82
C ARG A 173 -13.29 -32.95 -2.98
N MET A 174 -13.29 -32.94 -1.69
CA MET A 174 -12.37 -33.65 -0.79
C MET A 174 -10.94 -33.10 -0.61
N ILE A 175 -10.48 -32.11 -1.36
CA ILE A 175 -9.14 -31.51 -1.19
C ILE A 175 -9.34 -30.13 -0.56
N LYS A 176 -8.71 -29.91 0.61
CA LYS A 176 -8.58 -28.58 1.22
C LYS A 176 -7.39 -27.88 0.56
N GLU A 177 -7.63 -27.10 -0.48
CA GLU A 177 -6.59 -26.31 -1.13
C GLU A 177 -6.52 -24.93 -0.46
N GLN A 178 -5.35 -24.57 0.05
CA GLN A 178 -5.07 -23.23 0.55
C GLN A 178 -4.51 -22.40 -0.58
N VAL A 179 -5.31 -21.47 -1.08
CA VAL A 179 -4.90 -20.54 -2.13
C VAL A 179 -4.50 -19.23 -1.47
N TRP A 180 -3.29 -18.78 -1.76
CA TRP A 180 -2.78 -17.49 -1.32
C TRP A 180 -2.85 -16.51 -2.49
N SER A 181 -3.26 -15.27 -2.20
CA SER A 181 -3.17 -14.14 -3.11
C SER A 181 -2.58 -12.93 -2.40
N PHE A 182 -1.97 -12.06 -3.18
CA PHE A 182 -1.31 -10.86 -2.67
C PHE A 182 -2.07 -9.63 -3.12
N LYS A 183 -2.22 -8.66 -2.21
CA LYS A 183 -2.96 -7.43 -2.46
C LYS A 183 -2.13 -6.23 -2.06
N VAL A 184 -2.08 -5.25 -2.94
CA VAL A 184 -1.51 -3.93 -2.66
C VAL A 184 -2.54 -3.12 -1.89
N GLY A 185 -2.13 -2.50 -0.80
CA GLY A 185 -2.97 -1.64 0.04
C GLY A 185 -2.31 -0.32 0.36
N ASP A 186 -3.00 0.50 1.12
CA ASP A 186 -2.58 1.85 1.52
C ASP A 186 -2.29 2.81 0.36
N LEU A 187 -3.36 3.22 -0.34
CA LEU A 187 -3.26 4.19 -1.43
C LEU A 187 -3.14 5.67 -0.94
N GLY A 188 -2.85 5.89 0.34
CA GLY A 188 -2.75 7.21 0.93
C GLY A 188 -1.74 8.14 0.26
N LEU A 189 -0.57 7.61 -0.13
CA LEU A 189 0.47 8.36 -0.84
C LEU A 189 0.35 8.34 -2.37
N THR A 190 -0.57 7.54 -2.91
CA THR A 190 -0.81 7.46 -4.37
C THR A 190 -1.15 8.85 -4.93
N ARG A 191 -0.56 9.20 -6.08
CA ARG A 191 -0.77 10.48 -6.76
C ARG A 191 -0.93 10.26 -8.26
N LEU A 192 -1.63 11.18 -8.94
CA LEU A 192 -1.54 11.27 -10.40
C LEU A 192 -0.09 11.48 -10.80
N GLU A 193 0.36 10.80 -11.83
CA GLU A 193 1.74 10.90 -12.31
C GLU A 193 2.09 12.34 -12.72
N SER A 194 1.12 13.07 -13.29
CA SER A 194 1.23 14.49 -13.64
C SER A 194 1.43 15.43 -12.44
N ASP A 195 1.04 15.01 -11.24
CA ASP A 195 1.03 15.85 -10.04
C ASP A 195 2.20 15.55 -9.10
N ILE A 196 3.12 14.68 -9.51
CA ILE A 196 4.27 14.31 -8.69
C ILE A 196 5.27 15.46 -8.64
N ARG A 197 5.45 16.01 -7.43
CA ARG A 197 6.50 17.00 -7.13
C ARG A 197 7.60 16.32 -6.32
N VAL A 198 8.82 16.32 -6.86
CA VAL A 198 9.97 15.61 -6.28
C VAL A 198 10.22 15.95 -4.81
N PHE A 199 10.16 17.24 -4.45
CA PHE A 199 10.49 17.72 -3.10
C PHE A 199 9.36 17.60 -2.07
N GLN A 200 8.15 17.20 -2.48
CA GLN A 200 6.98 17.07 -1.60
C GLN A 200 6.53 15.61 -1.40
N THR A 201 7.31 14.66 -1.89
CA THR A 201 6.97 13.24 -1.83
C THR A 201 7.54 12.64 -0.55
N LEU A 202 6.66 12.32 0.39
CA LEU A 202 7.00 11.47 1.54
C LEU A 202 7.13 10.04 1.03
N LEU A 203 8.33 9.50 1.05
CA LEU A 203 8.63 8.09 0.82
C LEU A 203 9.37 7.58 2.07
N ALA A 204 9.12 6.34 2.44
CA ALA A 204 9.95 5.70 3.45
C ALA A 204 11.41 5.75 2.99
N ASP A 205 12.32 6.27 3.81
CA ASP A 205 13.68 6.61 3.36
C ASP A 205 14.41 5.43 2.71
N TRP A 206 14.25 4.24 3.24
CA TRP A 206 14.88 3.01 2.75
C TRP A 206 14.25 2.46 1.45
N MET A 207 13.08 2.95 1.03
CA MET A 207 12.38 2.58 -0.21
C MET A 207 12.48 3.65 -1.29
N ARG A 208 13.23 4.72 -1.05
CA ARG A 208 13.41 5.80 -2.03
C ARG A 208 14.31 5.33 -3.18
N PRO A 209 13.86 5.49 -4.43
CA PRO A 209 14.70 5.23 -5.58
C PRO A 209 15.70 6.38 -5.80
N PRO A 210 16.79 6.16 -6.58
CA PRO A 210 17.82 7.17 -6.84
C PRO A 210 17.28 8.49 -7.39
N GLU A 211 16.29 8.46 -8.29
CA GLU A 211 15.66 9.64 -8.89
C GLU A 211 14.87 10.50 -7.88
N ALA A 212 14.48 9.93 -6.74
CA ALA A 212 13.86 10.73 -5.67
C ALA A 212 14.88 11.56 -4.88
N PHE A 213 16.17 11.23 -4.96
CA PHE A 213 17.27 11.99 -4.36
C PHE A 213 17.90 12.98 -5.34
N ASP A 214 18.03 12.58 -6.62
CA ASP A 214 18.70 13.36 -7.66
C ASP A 214 18.05 13.06 -9.04
N PRO A 215 16.96 13.77 -9.36
CA PRO A 215 16.22 13.54 -10.61
C PRO A 215 16.99 14.01 -11.85
N GLU A 216 17.87 14.99 -11.70
CA GLU A 216 18.68 15.50 -12.83
C GLU A 216 19.66 14.43 -13.32
N LYS A 217 20.20 13.66 -12.40
CA LYS A 217 21.16 12.60 -12.70
C LYS A 217 20.50 11.27 -13.09
N PHE A 218 19.42 10.87 -12.40
CA PHE A 218 18.89 9.52 -12.50
C PHE A 218 17.57 9.42 -13.28
N GLY A 219 16.94 10.54 -13.62
CA GLY A 219 15.72 10.63 -14.41
C GLY A 219 14.51 11.11 -13.62
N ALA A 220 13.40 11.34 -14.30
CA ALA A 220 12.20 11.90 -13.71
C ALA A 220 11.50 10.93 -12.74
N VAL A 221 10.96 11.48 -11.65
CA VAL A 221 10.16 10.73 -10.69
C VAL A 221 8.77 10.47 -11.28
N GLY A 222 8.42 9.21 -11.47
CA GLY A 222 7.16 8.78 -12.06
C GLY A 222 6.83 7.34 -11.66
N ARG A 223 6.11 6.60 -12.50
CA ARG A 223 5.71 5.19 -12.28
C ARG A 223 6.89 4.24 -12.02
N HIS A 224 8.10 4.62 -12.47
CA HIS A 224 9.32 3.83 -12.26
C HIS A 224 9.75 3.74 -10.78
N VAL A 225 9.21 4.60 -9.91
CA VAL A 225 9.33 4.48 -8.45
C VAL A 225 8.77 3.13 -8.00
N ASP A 226 7.55 2.79 -8.46
CA ASP A 226 6.88 1.54 -8.08
C ASP A 226 7.62 0.32 -8.62
N ILE A 227 8.23 0.42 -9.81
CA ILE A 227 9.08 -0.64 -10.38
C ILE A 227 10.31 -0.89 -9.51
N TYR A 228 10.99 0.18 -9.09
CA TYR A 228 12.15 0.08 -8.19
C TYR A 228 11.76 -0.50 -6.84
N GLN A 229 10.67 -0.02 -6.25
CA GLN A 229 10.13 -0.50 -4.98
C GLN A 229 9.72 -1.98 -5.06
N THR A 230 9.12 -2.41 -6.18
CA THR A 230 8.86 -3.85 -6.43
C THR A 230 10.17 -4.63 -6.51
N GLY A 231 11.19 -4.09 -7.16
CA GLY A 231 12.54 -4.67 -7.16
C GLY A 231 13.10 -4.88 -5.75
N LEU A 232 12.99 -3.87 -4.86
CA LEU A 232 13.41 -3.97 -3.46
C LEU A 232 12.59 -5.01 -2.67
N LEU A 233 11.28 -5.09 -2.94
CA LEU A 233 10.40 -6.08 -2.32
C LEU A 233 10.79 -7.51 -2.71
N LEU A 234 11.10 -7.75 -3.99
CA LEU A 234 11.56 -9.06 -4.45
C LEU A 234 12.98 -9.38 -3.95
N LEU A 235 13.86 -8.38 -3.86
CA LEU A 235 15.18 -8.53 -3.23
C LEU A 235 15.04 -8.93 -1.76
N ALA A 236 14.11 -8.33 -1.02
CA ALA A 236 13.84 -8.71 0.37
C ALA A 236 13.38 -10.18 0.50
N LEU A 237 12.59 -10.68 -0.46
CA LEU A 237 12.24 -12.11 -0.52
C LEU A 237 13.46 -12.99 -0.77
N MET A 238 14.34 -12.60 -1.69
CA MET A 238 15.58 -13.32 -1.99
C MET A 238 16.51 -13.39 -0.79
N LEU A 239 16.70 -12.27 -0.10
CA LEU A 239 17.55 -12.16 1.08
C LEU A 239 16.90 -12.79 2.34
N ARG A 240 15.57 -13.00 2.34
CA ARG A 240 14.76 -13.46 3.49
C ARG A 240 14.81 -12.48 4.67
N GLU A 241 15.10 -11.26 4.39
CA GLU A 241 15.12 -10.13 5.33
C GLU A 241 14.71 -8.84 4.62
N ILE A 242 14.31 -7.83 5.39
CA ILE A 242 14.01 -6.51 4.86
C ILE A 242 15.29 -5.68 4.95
N PRO A 243 16.01 -5.50 3.81
CA PRO A 243 17.29 -4.77 3.84
C PRO A 243 17.06 -3.28 4.06
N TYR A 244 17.93 -2.67 4.82
CA TYR A 244 17.98 -1.23 5.01
C TYR A 244 19.17 -0.67 4.24
N PHE A 245 18.91 0.29 3.34
CA PHE A 245 19.95 0.95 2.55
C PHE A 245 20.05 2.42 2.93
N THR A 246 21.26 2.91 3.13
CA THR A 246 21.54 4.34 3.24
C THR A 246 21.37 5.04 1.89
N ARG A 247 21.27 6.36 1.92
CA ARG A 247 21.23 7.17 0.69
C ARG A 247 22.45 6.89 -0.21
N GLU A 248 23.63 6.82 0.37
CA GLU A 248 24.89 6.56 -0.35
C GLU A 248 24.88 5.19 -1.02
N GLU A 249 24.38 4.16 -0.36
CA GLU A 249 24.25 2.81 -0.91
C GLU A 249 23.23 2.76 -2.06
N ILE A 250 22.11 3.46 -1.94
CA ILE A 250 21.09 3.57 -3.01
C ILE A 250 21.72 4.27 -4.23
N LEU A 251 22.34 5.44 -4.02
CA LEU A 251 23.00 6.19 -5.09
C LEU A 251 24.22 5.46 -5.67
N GLY A 252 24.89 4.63 -4.85
CA GLY A 252 25.98 3.74 -5.26
C GLY A 252 25.53 2.51 -6.06
N GLY A 253 24.22 2.13 -6.00
CA GLY A 253 23.66 0.99 -6.72
C GLY A 253 23.85 -0.35 -5.97
N ILE A 254 24.04 -0.32 -4.66
CA ILE A 254 24.19 -1.53 -3.83
C ILE A 254 22.98 -2.48 -3.97
N PRO A 255 21.69 -2.01 -3.96
CA PRO A 255 20.55 -2.90 -4.14
C PRO A 255 20.63 -3.69 -5.47
N GLN A 256 20.99 -3.02 -6.57
CA GLN A 256 21.18 -3.66 -7.88
C GLN A 256 22.28 -4.71 -7.83
N ALA A 257 23.43 -4.38 -7.23
CA ALA A 257 24.59 -5.26 -7.14
C ALA A 257 24.30 -6.51 -6.30
N LEU A 258 23.55 -6.37 -5.19
CA LEU A 258 23.11 -7.50 -4.36
C LEU A 258 22.19 -8.44 -5.15
N ALA A 259 21.19 -7.90 -5.85
CA ALA A 259 20.29 -8.70 -6.67
C ALA A 259 21.06 -9.46 -7.78
N ALA A 260 21.99 -8.78 -8.46
CA ALA A 260 22.77 -9.40 -9.56
C ALA A 260 23.71 -10.51 -9.10
N LYS A 261 24.19 -10.48 -7.84
CA LYS A 261 25.10 -11.47 -7.26
C LYS A 261 24.39 -12.61 -6.54
N HIS A 262 23.08 -12.49 -6.32
CA HIS A 262 22.31 -13.49 -5.59
C HIS A 262 22.11 -14.75 -6.44
N ASP A 263 22.17 -15.94 -5.83
CA ASP A 263 22.05 -17.24 -6.51
C ASP A 263 20.64 -17.55 -7.05
N SER A 264 19.63 -16.76 -6.70
CA SER A 264 18.28 -16.88 -7.25
C SER A 264 18.28 -16.69 -8.76
N LYS A 265 17.57 -17.56 -9.49
CA LYS A 265 17.37 -17.42 -10.93
C LYS A 265 16.73 -16.08 -11.34
N PHE A 266 16.00 -15.44 -10.43
CA PHE A 266 15.37 -14.12 -10.63
C PHE A 266 16.33 -12.94 -10.40
N GLY A 267 17.52 -13.18 -9.87
CA GLY A 267 18.51 -12.15 -9.56
C GLY A 267 18.76 -11.15 -10.69
N PRO A 268 19.07 -11.59 -11.93
CA PRO A 268 19.30 -10.69 -13.05
C PRO A 268 18.09 -9.81 -13.42
N VAL A 269 16.86 -10.35 -13.33
CA VAL A 269 15.63 -9.62 -13.63
C VAL A 269 15.34 -8.58 -12.55
N VAL A 270 15.49 -8.94 -11.26
CA VAL A 270 15.36 -8.03 -10.14
C VAL A 270 16.42 -6.91 -10.21
N ALA A 271 17.65 -7.24 -10.56
CA ALA A 271 18.73 -6.26 -10.76
C ALA A 271 18.40 -5.25 -11.88
N LYS A 272 17.73 -5.67 -12.97
CA LYS A 272 17.27 -4.75 -14.04
C LYS A 272 16.26 -3.73 -13.49
N ALA A 273 15.31 -4.17 -12.66
CA ALA A 273 14.34 -3.29 -12.01
C ALA A 273 14.96 -2.33 -10.98
N LEU A 274 16.13 -2.68 -10.43
CA LEU A 274 16.88 -1.89 -9.45
C LEU A 274 17.97 -1.00 -10.07
N ARG A 275 18.02 -0.85 -11.39
CA ARG A 275 18.96 0.06 -12.07
C ARG A 275 18.72 1.49 -11.60
N ARG A 276 19.82 2.22 -11.39
CA ARG A 276 19.79 3.60 -10.87
C ARG A 276 19.11 4.57 -11.82
N HIS A 277 19.47 4.53 -13.11
CA HIS A 277 18.89 5.38 -14.13
C HIS A 277 17.54 4.84 -14.60
N VAL A 278 16.53 5.69 -14.58
CA VAL A 278 15.17 5.36 -14.96
C VAL A 278 15.08 4.78 -16.37
N GLU A 279 15.81 5.36 -17.33
CA GLU A 279 15.82 4.94 -18.74
C GLU A 279 16.34 3.51 -18.97
N TRP A 280 17.18 3.00 -18.08
CA TRP A 280 17.76 1.65 -18.18
C TRP A 280 17.03 0.63 -17.32
N ARG A 281 16.08 1.09 -16.52
CA ARG A 281 15.24 0.25 -15.65
C ARG A 281 14.14 -0.43 -16.49
N THR A 282 13.56 -1.49 -15.99
CA THR A 282 12.29 -2.03 -16.50
C THR A 282 11.24 -0.91 -16.57
N GLN A 283 10.58 -0.75 -17.74
CA GLN A 283 9.76 0.43 -18.01
C GLN A 283 8.31 0.28 -17.55
N THR A 284 7.77 -0.93 -17.52
CA THR A 284 6.38 -1.17 -17.15
C THR A 284 6.23 -2.36 -16.21
N ALA A 285 5.13 -2.42 -15.47
CA ALA A 285 4.80 -3.57 -14.64
C ALA A 285 4.62 -4.85 -15.49
N LEU A 286 4.01 -4.73 -16.65
CA LEU A 286 3.83 -5.85 -17.58
C LEU A 286 5.17 -6.35 -18.16
N GLU A 287 6.11 -5.45 -18.48
CA GLU A 287 7.48 -5.85 -18.91
C GLU A 287 8.17 -6.60 -17.78
N PHE A 288 8.11 -6.08 -16.55
CA PHE A 288 8.72 -6.76 -15.40
C PHE A 288 8.16 -8.17 -15.21
N TRP A 289 6.83 -8.30 -15.30
CA TRP A 289 6.19 -9.62 -15.22
C TRP A 289 6.66 -10.56 -16.33
N ARG A 290 6.74 -10.09 -17.58
CA ARG A 290 7.22 -10.91 -18.72
C ARG A 290 8.65 -11.39 -18.50
N ASP A 291 9.55 -10.52 -18.03
CA ASP A 291 10.93 -10.88 -17.73
C ASP A 291 11.00 -11.95 -16.61
N LEU A 292 10.20 -11.81 -15.55
CA LEU A 292 10.14 -12.80 -14.46
C LEU A 292 9.53 -14.13 -14.93
N SER A 293 8.45 -14.10 -15.69
CA SER A 293 7.76 -15.31 -16.16
C SER A 293 8.60 -16.11 -17.15
N ALA A 294 9.44 -15.46 -17.94
CA ALA A 294 10.37 -16.13 -18.86
C ALA A 294 11.44 -16.97 -18.12
N VAL A 295 11.79 -16.56 -16.89
CA VAL A 295 12.76 -17.30 -16.04
C VAL A 295 12.06 -18.38 -15.21
N ALA A 296 10.79 -18.20 -14.92
CA ALA A 296 10.00 -19.15 -14.12
C ALA A 296 9.47 -20.26 -15.03
N SER A 297 10.26 -21.28 -15.30
CA SER A 297 9.94 -22.39 -16.24
C SER A 297 8.67 -23.18 -15.90
N ASP A 298 8.00 -22.95 -14.76
CA ASP A 298 6.93 -23.79 -14.21
C ASP A 298 5.76 -22.99 -13.59
N ILE A 299 5.41 -21.83 -14.16
CA ILE A 299 4.20 -21.13 -13.71
C ILE A 299 3.02 -21.56 -14.59
N PRO A 300 1.94 -22.16 -14.02
CA PRO A 300 0.75 -22.53 -14.75
C PRO A 300 -0.04 -21.32 -15.26
#